data_d7ae6a893d2876b3ff598c034778a56d
#
_entry.id   d7ae6a893d2876b3ff598c034778a56d
#
_cell.length_a   1.000
_cell.length_b   1.000
_cell.length_c   1.000
_cell.angle_alpha   90.00
_cell.angle_beta   90.00
_cell.angle_gamma   90.00
#
_symmetry.space_group_name_H-M   'P 1'
#
loop_
_entity.id
_entity.type
_entity.pdbx_description
1 polymer ?
#
loop_
_entity_poly.entity_id
_entity_poly.type
_entity_poly.pdbx_seq_one_letter_code
_entity_poly.pdbx_strand_id
1 'polypeptide(L)'
;MRDNEERKRRKELKKLQKRKTRDITKKKRSRNREYTIVSCFFVLIFVSMIGYLIYFDQVKSEDFINSPYNTRQDSFSDRVVRGKIVSSDGQVLAQTNVYEDGTEERTYPYSNIFAHVVGYDTNGKSGLESEANFQLLTSHEFFLNQLKNEFKNQKNTGDTVITTLNADLQTTAYNALGDRRGAVVAIEPSTGKMLVELSKPDFDPNTIADNWDTLVNDESNSSLLNRATNGAYPPGSTFKVVTALDYFRTKGTLEGFSYLCEGSITKEDHTIRCYGGTVHGQEDFYSAFANSCNSAFAEIGDMLGGSSLKETAEDLLFNKSLPLTSYKKSTFTLTGKSSVAEVMQTAIGQGNTLVSPMHMALITSAIANGGELMKPYLIDSVSSSDGETVQTTEPEKYKRLMTVNEANLLGKLMKGVVENGTASALNGRGYTVAGKTGSAEFDENGSSHSWFIGYSNVDDPDLVVAVIVENGGTGSEAAVPIAGQIFDAYYYDN
;
A
#
# COMPACT_ATOMS: atom_id res chain seq x y z
N MET A 1 53.54 47.79 -74.37
CA MET A 1 52.30 48.14 -73.69
C MET A 1 51.27 47.00 -73.65
N ARG A 2 51.02 46.27 -74.73
CA ARG A 2 50.02 45.19 -74.80
C ARG A 2 50.27 44.02 -73.79
N ASP A 3 51.47 43.63 -73.51
CA ASP A 3 51.78 42.47 -72.64
C ASP A 3 51.51 42.73 -71.17
N ASN A 4 51.54 43.98 -70.73
CA ASN A 4 51.24 44.35 -69.33
C ASN A 4 49.74 44.43 -69.05
N GLU A 5 48.93 44.76 -70.07
CA GLU A 5 47.46 44.70 -69.95
C GLU A 5 46.90 43.31 -69.95
N GLU A 6 47.46 42.40 -70.74
CA GLU A 6 47.08 41.00 -70.76
C GLU A 6 47.43 40.33 -69.42
N ARG A 7 48.57 40.63 -68.81
CA ARG A 7 48.94 40.15 -67.42
C ARG A 7 47.99 40.70 -66.34
N LYS A 8 47.57 41.95 -66.46
CA LYS A 8 46.59 42.52 -65.51
C LYS A 8 45.20 41.83 -65.67
N ARG A 9 44.76 41.63 -66.91
CA ARG A 9 43.49 40.96 -67.21
C ARG A 9 43.47 39.52 -66.75
N ARG A 10 44.56 38.79 -66.91
CA ARG A 10 44.71 37.40 -66.35
C ARG A 10 44.74 37.38 -64.85
N LYS A 11 45.30 38.34 -64.16
CA LYS A 11 45.25 38.48 -62.72
C LYS A 11 43.86 38.79 -62.21
N GLU A 12 43.11 39.64 -62.88
CA GLU A 12 41.73 39.97 -62.52
C GLU A 12 40.79 38.75 -62.76
N LEU A 13 40.94 38.08 -63.90
CA LEU A 13 40.18 36.85 -64.16
C LEU A 13 40.43 35.75 -63.09
N LYS A 14 41.68 35.56 -62.68
CA LYS A 14 42.02 34.63 -61.59
C LYS A 14 41.45 35.10 -60.27
N LYS A 15 41.39 36.35 -59.95
CA LYS A 15 40.74 36.89 -58.73
C LYS A 15 39.21 36.70 -58.79
N LEU A 16 38.59 36.91 -59.89
CA LEU A 16 37.14 36.71 -60.10
C LEU A 16 36.77 35.23 -60.02
N GLN A 17 37.56 34.33 -60.59
CA GLN A 17 37.35 32.89 -60.48
C GLN A 17 37.51 32.42 -59.00
N LYS A 18 38.55 32.92 -58.31
CA LYS A 18 38.76 32.60 -56.87
C LYS A 18 37.62 33.13 -55.98
N ARG A 19 37.04 34.28 -56.30
CA ARG A 19 35.87 34.83 -55.62
C ARG A 19 34.61 33.98 -55.89
N LYS A 20 34.33 33.63 -57.13
CA LYS A 20 33.19 32.76 -57.50
C LYS A 20 33.28 31.36 -56.82
N THR A 21 34.47 30.76 -56.80
CA THR A 21 34.68 29.46 -56.14
C THR A 21 34.50 29.57 -54.62
N ARG A 22 34.94 30.68 -54.01
CA ARG A 22 34.78 30.93 -52.56
C ARG A 22 33.31 31.17 -52.17
N ASP A 23 32.54 31.83 -53.01
CA ASP A 23 31.11 32.07 -52.78
C ASP A 23 30.29 30.79 -53.00
N ILE A 24 30.63 29.97 -53.97
CA ILE A 24 30.01 28.66 -54.17
C ILE A 24 30.30 27.72 -53.01
N THR A 25 31.55 27.72 -52.51
CA THR A 25 31.94 26.89 -51.35
C THR A 25 31.29 27.39 -50.04
N LYS A 26 31.16 28.72 -49.87
CA LYS A 26 30.41 29.28 -48.74
C LYS A 26 28.91 28.92 -48.79
N LYS A 27 28.27 29.06 -49.94
CA LYS A 27 26.87 28.64 -50.12
C LYS A 27 26.67 27.14 -49.90
N LYS A 28 27.59 26.30 -50.41
CA LYS A 28 27.55 24.82 -50.15
C LYS A 28 27.73 24.48 -48.65
N ARG A 29 28.64 25.19 -47.96
CA ARG A 29 28.87 25.00 -46.52
C ARG A 29 27.67 25.47 -45.69
N SER A 30 27.03 26.58 -46.05
CA SER A 30 25.84 27.08 -45.35
C SER A 30 24.69 26.07 -45.51
N ARG A 31 24.42 25.63 -46.74
CA ARG A 31 23.36 24.66 -47.04
C ARG A 31 23.59 23.30 -46.37
N ASN A 32 24.85 22.80 -46.36
CA ASN A 32 25.17 21.56 -45.63
C ASN A 32 24.95 21.72 -44.12
N ARG A 33 25.24 22.90 -43.53
CA ARG A 33 24.98 23.18 -42.13
C ARG A 33 23.48 23.16 -41.80
N GLU A 34 22.64 23.72 -42.66
CA GLU A 34 21.18 23.69 -42.53
C GLU A 34 20.64 22.27 -42.59
N TYR A 35 21.09 21.46 -43.56
CA TYR A 35 20.73 20.04 -43.64
C TYR A 35 21.19 19.26 -42.41
N THR A 36 22.40 19.53 -41.91
CA THR A 36 22.93 18.87 -40.69
C THR A 36 22.06 19.25 -39.49
N ILE A 37 21.66 20.51 -39.30
CA ILE A 37 20.79 20.95 -38.21
C ILE A 37 19.43 20.24 -38.27
N VAL A 38 18.81 20.21 -39.46
CA VAL A 38 17.53 19.53 -39.67
C VAL A 38 17.66 18.01 -39.37
N SER A 39 18.73 17.39 -39.89
CA SER A 39 18.98 15.96 -39.61
C SER A 39 19.19 15.67 -38.13
N CYS A 40 19.97 16.52 -37.44
CA CYS A 40 20.17 16.39 -35.99
C CYS A 40 18.86 16.58 -35.20
N PHE A 41 17.99 17.49 -35.64
CA PHE A 41 16.68 17.69 -35.06
C PHE A 41 15.80 16.44 -35.18
N PHE A 42 15.74 15.81 -36.35
CA PHE A 42 14.99 14.56 -36.51
C PHE A 42 15.60 13.39 -35.74
N VAL A 43 16.93 13.27 -35.71
CA VAL A 43 17.61 12.25 -34.88
C VAL A 43 17.27 12.44 -33.40
N LEU A 44 17.23 13.67 -32.91
CA LEU A 44 16.89 13.99 -31.52
C LEU A 44 15.44 13.63 -31.21
N ILE A 45 14.49 13.87 -32.15
CA ILE A 45 13.10 13.41 -32.01
C ILE A 45 13.04 11.89 -31.89
N PHE A 46 13.71 11.15 -32.79
CA PHE A 46 13.71 9.69 -32.75
C PHE A 46 14.32 9.14 -31.45
N VAL A 47 15.43 9.71 -30.99
CA VAL A 47 16.06 9.34 -29.71
C VAL A 47 15.11 9.62 -28.53
N SER A 48 14.41 10.77 -28.55
CA SER A 48 13.40 11.09 -27.53
C SER A 48 12.22 10.13 -27.56
N MET A 49 11.75 9.73 -28.75
CA MET A 49 10.69 8.73 -28.89
C MET A 49 11.13 7.35 -28.38
N ILE A 50 12.34 6.91 -28.69
CA ILE A 50 12.89 5.65 -28.18
C ILE A 50 13.01 5.72 -26.65
N GLY A 51 13.54 6.82 -26.11
CA GLY A 51 13.63 7.02 -24.66
C GLY A 51 12.25 7.01 -23.98
N TYR A 52 11.25 7.64 -24.60
CA TYR A 52 9.87 7.59 -24.11
C TYR A 52 9.26 6.17 -24.18
N LEU A 53 9.52 5.42 -25.26
CA LEU A 53 9.05 4.03 -25.37
C LEU A 53 9.67 3.14 -24.32
N ILE A 54 10.97 3.28 -24.04
CA ILE A 54 11.63 2.54 -22.95
C ILE A 54 11.04 2.94 -21.59
N TYR A 55 10.85 4.25 -21.35
CA TYR A 55 10.19 4.73 -20.13
C TYR A 55 8.77 4.18 -20.00
N PHE A 56 7.99 4.20 -21.08
CA PHE A 56 6.63 3.65 -21.08
C PHE A 56 6.63 2.15 -20.79
N ASP A 57 7.51 1.40 -21.45
CA ASP A 57 7.63 -0.05 -21.27
C ASP A 57 8.01 -0.42 -19.82
N GLN A 58 9.00 0.27 -19.24
CA GLN A 58 9.53 -0.05 -17.92
C GLN A 58 8.70 0.51 -16.74
N VAL A 59 7.94 1.60 -16.96
CA VAL A 59 7.30 2.35 -15.85
C VAL A 59 5.78 2.40 -15.97
N LYS A 60 5.24 2.34 -17.18
CA LYS A 60 3.81 2.58 -17.44
C LYS A 60 3.07 1.39 -18.05
N SER A 61 3.79 0.43 -18.64
CA SER A 61 3.14 -0.68 -19.34
C SER A 61 2.28 -1.54 -18.41
N GLU A 62 2.76 -1.82 -17.20
CA GLU A 62 2.01 -2.60 -16.21
C GLU A 62 0.71 -1.92 -15.81
N ASP A 63 0.73 -0.62 -15.54
CA ASP A 63 -0.48 0.17 -15.22
C ASP A 63 -1.51 0.11 -16.35
N PHE A 64 -1.05 0.13 -17.61
CA PHE A 64 -1.94 0.08 -18.79
C PHE A 64 -2.41 -1.33 -19.11
N ILE A 65 -1.54 -2.32 -18.97
CA ILE A 65 -1.87 -3.73 -19.21
C ILE A 65 -2.89 -4.18 -18.16
N ASN A 66 -2.66 -3.92 -16.89
CA ASN A 66 -3.51 -4.36 -15.78
C ASN A 66 -4.69 -3.41 -15.50
N SER A 67 -4.91 -2.40 -16.36
CA SER A 67 -6.05 -1.50 -16.20
C SER A 67 -7.38 -2.27 -16.33
N PRO A 68 -8.33 -2.13 -15.36
CA PRO A 68 -9.66 -2.74 -15.45
C PRO A 68 -10.46 -2.31 -16.69
N TYR A 69 -10.05 -1.21 -17.33
CA TYR A 69 -10.66 -0.69 -18.55
C TYR A 69 -10.04 -1.24 -19.84
N ASN A 70 -9.04 -2.15 -19.73
CA ASN A 70 -8.37 -2.72 -20.91
C ASN A 70 -9.14 -3.93 -21.46
N THR A 71 -10.25 -3.67 -22.16
CA THR A 71 -11.11 -4.68 -22.77
C THR A 71 -10.43 -5.55 -23.84
N ARG A 72 -9.21 -5.17 -24.30
CA ARG A 72 -8.44 -6.00 -25.23
C ARG A 72 -8.01 -7.33 -24.62
N GLN A 73 -7.84 -7.38 -23.31
CA GLN A 73 -7.48 -8.62 -22.60
C GLN A 73 -8.60 -9.65 -22.66
N ASP A 74 -9.86 -9.21 -22.69
CA ASP A 74 -11.00 -10.13 -22.77
C ASP A 74 -11.01 -10.94 -24.09
N SER A 75 -10.36 -10.42 -25.15
CA SER A 75 -10.19 -11.19 -26.40
C SER A 75 -9.23 -12.39 -26.27
N PHE A 76 -8.42 -12.44 -25.21
CA PHE A 76 -7.58 -13.62 -24.92
C PHE A 76 -8.37 -14.75 -24.26
N SER A 77 -9.47 -14.44 -23.58
CA SER A 77 -10.35 -15.44 -22.96
C SER A 77 -10.99 -16.41 -24.00
N ASP A 78 -11.07 -15.99 -25.27
CA ASP A 78 -11.52 -16.87 -26.35
C ASP A 78 -10.52 -17.97 -26.67
N ARG A 79 -9.23 -17.83 -26.29
CA ARG A 79 -8.14 -18.73 -26.64
C ARG A 79 -7.49 -19.40 -25.43
N VAL A 80 -7.69 -18.84 -24.24
CA VAL A 80 -7.02 -19.29 -23.00
C VAL A 80 -8.06 -19.50 -21.93
N VAL A 81 -8.05 -20.66 -21.29
CA VAL A 81 -8.77 -20.93 -20.05
C VAL A 81 -8.06 -20.16 -18.94
N ARG A 82 -8.80 -19.33 -18.21
CA ARG A 82 -8.25 -18.48 -17.15
C ARG A 82 -7.49 -19.29 -16.10
N GLY A 83 -6.26 -18.91 -15.78
CA GLY A 83 -5.35 -19.60 -14.88
C GLY A 83 -5.80 -19.56 -13.42
N LYS A 84 -5.05 -20.23 -12.55
CA LYS A 84 -5.37 -20.34 -11.12
C LYS A 84 -4.75 -19.19 -10.33
N ILE A 85 -5.40 -18.88 -9.19
CA ILE A 85 -4.81 -18.07 -8.10
C ILE A 85 -4.61 -19.01 -6.93
N VAL A 86 -3.40 -19.05 -6.37
CA VAL A 86 -2.99 -19.99 -5.33
C VAL A 86 -2.34 -19.21 -4.17
N SER A 87 -2.58 -19.61 -2.94
CA SER A 87 -1.93 -19.05 -1.76
C SER A 87 -0.48 -19.51 -1.60
N SER A 88 0.28 -18.88 -0.72
CA SER A 88 1.69 -19.24 -0.43
C SER A 88 1.84 -20.66 0.12
N ASP A 89 0.84 -21.15 0.82
CA ASP A 89 0.73 -22.51 1.38
C ASP A 89 0.09 -23.52 0.41
N GLY A 90 -0.09 -23.13 -0.88
CA GLY A 90 -0.48 -24.03 -1.96
C GLY A 90 -1.98 -24.28 -2.11
N GLN A 91 -2.83 -23.54 -1.41
CA GLN A 91 -4.29 -23.68 -1.51
C GLN A 91 -4.83 -22.94 -2.74
N VAL A 92 -5.78 -23.55 -3.45
CA VAL A 92 -6.42 -22.93 -4.61
C VAL A 92 -7.44 -21.91 -4.14
N LEU A 93 -7.20 -20.62 -4.44
CA LEU A 93 -8.10 -19.51 -4.08
C LEU A 93 -9.12 -19.21 -5.20
N ALA A 94 -8.72 -19.39 -6.46
CA ALA A 94 -9.58 -19.28 -7.61
C ALA A 94 -9.12 -20.22 -8.75
N GLN A 95 -10.05 -20.87 -9.43
CA GLN A 95 -9.77 -21.74 -10.59
C GLN A 95 -10.93 -21.73 -11.58
N THR A 96 -10.64 -22.10 -12.83
CA THR A 96 -11.66 -22.31 -13.86
C THR A 96 -11.85 -23.79 -14.09
N ASN A 97 -13.08 -24.27 -13.91
CA ASN A 97 -13.50 -25.61 -14.28
C ASN A 97 -13.97 -25.60 -15.73
N VAL A 98 -13.48 -26.56 -16.51
CA VAL A 98 -13.92 -26.77 -17.91
C VAL A 98 -14.73 -28.06 -17.96
N TYR A 99 -15.98 -27.98 -18.40
CA TYR A 99 -16.89 -29.10 -18.49
C TYR A 99 -16.80 -29.81 -19.84
N GLU A 100 -17.37 -31.02 -19.95
CA GLU A 100 -17.34 -31.84 -21.16
C GLU A 100 -17.99 -31.16 -22.38
N ASP A 101 -18.94 -30.28 -22.16
CA ASP A 101 -19.62 -29.47 -23.20
C ASP A 101 -18.85 -28.24 -23.64
N GLY A 102 -17.65 -28.02 -23.03
CA GLY A 102 -16.78 -26.86 -23.29
C GLY A 102 -17.16 -25.59 -22.53
N THR A 103 -18.17 -25.66 -21.66
CA THR A 103 -18.49 -24.52 -20.76
C THR A 103 -17.41 -24.34 -19.71
N GLU A 104 -17.15 -23.08 -19.32
CA GLU A 104 -16.18 -22.70 -18.34
C GLU A 104 -16.87 -22.03 -17.15
N GLU A 105 -16.50 -22.43 -15.94
CA GLU A 105 -17.00 -21.84 -14.70
C GLU A 105 -15.84 -21.43 -13.80
N ARG A 106 -15.80 -20.16 -13.44
CA ARG A 106 -14.83 -19.65 -12.46
C ARG A 106 -15.34 -19.95 -11.05
N THR A 107 -14.52 -20.61 -10.24
CA THR A 107 -14.89 -21.01 -8.87
C THR A 107 -13.88 -20.50 -7.85
N TYR A 108 -14.39 -20.15 -6.66
CA TYR A 108 -13.65 -19.64 -5.52
C TYR A 108 -13.87 -20.56 -4.33
N PRO A 109 -12.98 -21.56 -4.11
CA PRO A 109 -13.20 -22.60 -3.10
C PRO A 109 -13.33 -22.09 -1.67
N TYR A 110 -12.70 -20.94 -1.35
CA TYR A 110 -12.77 -20.30 -0.04
C TYR A 110 -13.92 -19.28 0.09
N SER A 111 -14.74 -19.11 -0.98
CA SER A 111 -15.91 -18.24 -0.97
C SER A 111 -15.59 -16.85 -0.37
N ASN A 112 -16.30 -16.46 0.69
CA ASN A 112 -16.23 -15.14 1.32
C ASN A 112 -14.85 -14.79 1.96
N ILE A 113 -14.05 -15.80 2.34
CA ILE A 113 -12.81 -15.58 3.13
C ILE A 113 -11.80 -14.70 2.38
N PHE A 114 -11.73 -14.84 1.07
CA PHE A 114 -10.81 -14.07 0.21
C PHE A 114 -11.53 -13.09 -0.72
N ALA A 115 -12.82 -12.84 -0.50
CA ALA A 115 -13.67 -12.10 -1.44
C ALA A 115 -13.08 -10.76 -1.89
N HIS A 116 -12.53 -9.95 -0.97
CA HIS A 116 -12.02 -8.62 -1.31
C HIS A 116 -10.63 -8.65 -1.93
N VAL A 117 -9.74 -9.54 -1.46
CA VAL A 117 -8.35 -9.58 -1.94
C VAL A 117 -8.22 -10.37 -3.24
N VAL A 118 -8.90 -11.51 -3.39
CA VAL A 118 -8.95 -12.26 -4.64
C VAL A 118 -9.89 -11.58 -5.62
N GLY A 119 -11.05 -11.14 -5.15
CA GLY A 119 -12.04 -10.47 -5.96
C GLY A 119 -12.92 -11.43 -6.76
N TYR A 120 -13.35 -10.96 -7.92
CA TYR A 120 -14.23 -11.64 -8.87
C TYR A 120 -13.86 -11.29 -10.31
N ASP A 121 -14.21 -12.15 -11.26
CA ASP A 121 -13.86 -11.99 -12.70
C ASP A 121 -15.02 -11.46 -13.56
N THR A 122 -16.20 -11.26 -12.99
CA THR A 122 -17.41 -10.75 -13.65
C THR A 122 -17.70 -9.29 -13.25
N ASN A 123 -18.66 -8.64 -13.92
CA ASN A 123 -19.13 -7.28 -13.56
C ASN A 123 -18.02 -6.23 -13.35
N GLY A 124 -16.92 -6.32 -14.14
CA GLY A 124 -15.84 -5.36 -14.14
C GLY A 124 -14.55 -5.83 -13.46
N LYS A 125 -14.51 -6.99 -12.87
CA LYS A 125 -13.38 -7.59 -12.12
C LYS A 125 -12.91 -6.75 -10.92
N SER A 126 -12.41 -7.39 -9.91
CA SER A 126 -11.81 -6.72 -8.74
C SER A 126 -10.68 -7.54 -8.13
N GLY A 127 -9.93 -6.96 -7.18
CA GLY A 127 -8.86 -7.64 -6.46
C GLY A 127 -7.81 -8.24 -7.39
N LEU A 128 -7.24 -9.37 -7.01
CA LEU A 128 -6.24 -10.10 -7.81
C LEU A 128 -6.77 -10.59 -9.16
N GLU A 129 -8.08 -10.85 -9.28
CA GLU A 129 -8.68 -11.17 -10.59
C GLU A 129 -8.54 -10.01 -11.59
N SER A 130 -8.53 -8.77 -11.12
CA SER A 130 -8.26 -7.59 -11.95
C SER A 130 -6.77 -7.32 -12.10
N GLU A 131 -6.02 -7.37 -11.00
CA GLU A 131 -4.61 -7.00 -10.95
C GLU A 131 -3.72 -7.97 -11.73
N ALA A 132 -4.01 -9.28 -11.63
CA ALA A 132 -3.29 -10.34 -12.34
C ALA A 132 -3.99 -10.80 -13.64
N ASN A 133 -4.93 -10.03 -14.17
CA ASN A 133 -5.74 -10.45 -15.32
C ASN A 133 -4.90 -10.84 -16.55
N PHE A 134 -3.81 -10.12 -16.79
CA PHE A 134 -2.92 -10.42 -17.92
C PHE A 134 -2.22 -11.78 -17.74
N GLN A 135 -1.67 -12.05 -16.56
CA GLN A 135 -0.99 -13.30 -16.24
C GLN A 135 -1.97 -14.48 -16.32
N LEU A 136 -3.16 -14.32 -15.76
CA LEU A 136 -4.20 -15.35 -15.77
C LEU A 136 -4.73 -15.69 -17.18
N LEU A 137 -4.59 -14.78 -18.15
CA LEU A 137 -5.00 -14.95 -19.54
C LEU A 137 -3.81 -15.15 -20.52
N THR A 138 -2.60 -15.25 -20.00
CA THR A 138 -1.39 -15.59 -20.78
C THR A 138 -1.02 -17.03 -20.51
N SER A 139 -0.59 -17.77 -21.53
CA SER A 139 -0.16 -19.16 -21.40
C SER A 139 1.30 -19.31 -21.79
N HIS A 140 2.11 -19.75 -20.84
CA HIS A 140 3.51 -20.15 -21.06
C HIS A 140 3.66 -21.69 -21.02
N GLU A 141 2.60 -22.42 -21.37
CA GLU A 141 2.70 -23.88 -21.57
C GLU A 141 3.80 -24.24 -22.56
N PHE A 142 4.39 -25.43 -22.37
CA PHE A 142 5.37 -25.95 -23.31
C PHE A 142 4.80 -25.98 -24.74
N PHE A 143 5.55 -25.46 -25.70
CA PHE A 143 5.12 -25.25 -27.09
C PHE A 143 4.43 -26.49 -27.74
N LEU A 144 4.91 -27.70 -27.44
CA LEU A 144 4.29 -28.91 -27.98
C LEU A 144 2.89 -29.17 -27.41
N ASN A 145 2.63 -28.73 -26.16
CA ASN A 145 1.30 -28.80 -25.54
C ASN A 145 0.35 -27.81 -26.21
N GLN A 146 0.81 -26.57 -26.42
CA GLN A 146 0.02 -25.55 -27.13
C GLN A 146 -0.34 -26.02 -28.55
N LEU A 147 0.62 -26.59 -29.29
CA LEU A 147 0.37 -27.15 -30.62
C LEU A 147 -0.62 -28.30 -30.60
N LYS A 148 -0.53 -29.19 -29.60
CA LYS A 148 -1.47 -30.30 -29.42
C LYS A 148 -2.88 -29.82 -29.09
N ASN A 149 -3.00 -28.78 -28.27
CA ASN A 149 -4.28 -28.14 -27.91
C ASN A 149 -4.91 -27.51 -29.17
N GLU A 150 -4.11 -26.80 -29.97
CA GLU A 150 -4.56 -26.21 -31.24
C GLU A 150 -5.10 -27.28 -32.22
N PHE A 151 -4.38 -28.42 -32.38
CA PHE A 151 -4.86 -29.55 -33.20
C PHE A 151 -6.15 -30.17 -32.68
N LYS A 152 -6.40 -30.12 -31.38
CA LYS A 152 -7.64 -30.63 -30.75
C LYS A 152 -8.73 -29.59 -30.65
N ASN A 153 -8.50 -28.37 -31.13
CA ASN A 153 -9.39 -27.24 -30.98
C ASN A 153 -9.75 -26.96 -29.48
N GLN A 154 -8.73 -27.14 -28.60
CA GLN A 154 -8.83 -26.87 -27.17
C GLN A 154 -8.09 -25.57 -26.84
N LYS A 155 -8.60 -24.80 -25.85
CA LYS A 155 -7.91 -23.63 -25.32
C LYS A 155 -6.64 -24.05 -24.57
N ASN A 156 -5.62 -23.18 -24.57
CA ASN A 156 -4.48 -23.34 -23.67
C ASN A 156 -4.88 -22.91 -22.24
N THR A 157 -4.17 -23.38 -21.24
CA THR A 157 -4.39 -22.97 -19.86
C THR A 157 -3.53 -21.74 -19.53
N GLY A 158 -4.12 -20.75 -18.91
CA GLY A 158 -3.43 -19.55 -18.44
C GLY A 158 -2.48 -19.86 -17.27
N ASP A 159 -1.55 -18.94 -17.03
CA ASP A 159 -0.55 -19.10 -15.98
C ASP A 159 -1.18 -19.08 -14.59
N THR A 160 -0.55 -19.75 -13.66
CA THR A 160 -0.93 -19.78 -12.25
C THR A 160 -0.24 -18.64 -11.51
N VAL A 161 -1.03 -17.81 -10.83
CA VAL A 161 -0.55 -16.75 -9.95
C VAL A 161 -0.43 -17.30 -8.53
N ILE A 162 0.79 -17.33 -8.01
CA ILE A 162 1.10 -17.73 -6.63
C ILE A 162 1.18 -16.44 -5.81
N THR A 163 0.36 -16.37 -4.77
CA THR A 163 0.26 -15.17 -3.93
C THR A 163 1.11 -15.30 -2.68
N THR A 164 1.33 -14.16 -2.00
CA THR A 164 1.94 -14.11 -0.66
C THR A 164 0.94 -14.44 0.44
N LEU A 165 -0.37 -14.50 0.13
CA LEU A 165 -1.42 -14.78 1.11
C LEU A 165 -1.25 -16.17 1.72
N ASN A 166 -1.41 -16.25 3.03
CA ASN A 166 -1.45 -17.52 3.75
C ASN A 166 -2.90 -17.88 4.05
N ALA A 167 -3.37 -19.07 3.59
CA ALA A 167 -4.78 -19.44 3.67
C ALA A 167 -5.20 -19.74 5.12
N ASP A 168 -4.33 -20.32 5.92
CA ASP A 168 -4.62 -20.64 7.32
C ASP A 168 -4.71 -19.36 8.15
N LEU A 169 -3.77 -18.40 7.98
CA LEU A 169 -3.82 -17.12 8.67
C LEU A 169 -5.03 -16.27 8.25
N GLN A 170 -5.37 -16.24 6.96
CA GLN A 170 -6.55 -15.54 6.46
C GLN A 170 -7.83 -16.14 7.04
N THR A 171 -7.92 -17.49 7.11
CA THR A 171 -9.06 -18.19 7.69
C THR A 171 -9.15 -17.93 9.20
N THR A 172 -8.02 -17.92 9.91
CA THR A 172 -7.97 -17.57 11.32
C THR A 172 -8.43 -16.13 11.56
N ALA A 173 -7.96 -15.18 10.76
CA ALA A 173 -8.40 -13.78 10.82
C ALA A 173 -9.90 -13.64 10.56
N TYR A 174 -10.42 -14.39 9.55
CA TYR A 174 -11.83 -14.41 9.20
C TYR A 174 -12.71 -14.90 10.36
N ASN A 175 -12.30 -15.99 11.00
CA ASN A 175 -13.00 -16.60 12.14
C ASN A 175 -12.88 -15.72 13.40
N ALA A 176 -11.70 -15.14 13.67
CA ALA A 176 -11.46 -14.27 14.80
C ALA A 176 -12.27 -12.96 14.72
N LEU A 177 -12.43 -12.39 13.53
CA LEU A 177 -13.30 -11.23 13.32
C LEU A 177 -14.78 -11.60 13.50
N GLY A 178 -15.19 -12.85 13.16
CA GLY A 178 -16.57 -13.33 13.28
C GLY A 178 -17.54 -12.48 12.43
N ASP A 179 -18.70 -12.18 12.98
CA ASP A 179 -19.74 -11.36 12.29
C ASP A 179 -19.52 -9.85 12.43
N ARG A 180 -18.41 -9.44 13.04
CA ARG A 180 -18.09 -8.02 13.23
C ARG A 180 -17.65 -7.37 11.93
N ARG A 181 -18.04 -6.12 11.75
CA ARG A 181 -17.58 -5.27 10.65
C ARG A 181 -16.17 -4.79 10.96
N GLY A 182 -15.29 -4.82 9.98
CA GLY A 182 -13.90 -4.38 10.19
C GLY A 182 -12.94 -4.93 9.15
N ALA A 183 -11.66 -4.85 9.47
CA ALA A 183 -10.59 -5.35 8.60
C ALA A 183 -9.39 -5.85 9.41
N VAL A 184 -8.66 -6.77 8.82
CA VAL A 184 -7.39 -7.28 9.31
C VAL A 184 -6.37 -7.24 8.18
N VAL A 185 -5.18 -6.76 8.51
CA VAL A 185 -4.02 -6.76 7.61
C VAL A 185 -2.85 -7.40 8.35
N ALA A 186 -2.16 -8.36 7.70
CA ALA A 186 -0.91 -8.91 8.21
C ALA A 186 0.17 -8.85 7.15
N ILE A 187 1.38 -8.37 7.54
CA ILE A 187 2.50 -8.10 6.63
C ILE A 187 3.79 -8.64 7.24
N GLU A 188 4.63 -9.26 6.43
CA GLU A 188 6.03 -9.55 6.78
C GLU A 188 6.87 -8.29 6.56
N PRO A 189 7.37 -7.64 7.63
CA PRO A 189 7.95 -6.29 7.53
C PRO A 189 9.28 -6.26 6.75
N SER A 190 10.04 -7.36 6.74
CA SER A 190 11.36 -7.44 6.10
C SER A 190 11.28 -7.54 4.57
N THR A 191 10.18 -8.06 4.03
CA THR A 191 9.99 -8.27 2.58
C THR A 191 8.87 -7.43 1.99
N GLY A 192 7.84 -7.11 2.77
CA GLY A 192 6.60 -6.49 2.30
C GLY A 192 5.54 -7.49 1.83
N LYS A 193 5.73 -8.80 2.04
CA LYS A 193 4.73 -9.83 1.74
C LYS A 193 3.45 -9.57 2.54
N MET A 194 2.32 -9.50 1.84
CA MET A 194 1.01 -9.38 2.45
C MET A 194 0.46 -10.78 2.71
N LEU A 195 0.42 -11.19 3.98
CA LEU A 195 -0.01 -12.53 4.38
C LEU A 195 -1.52 -12.62 4.60
N VAL A 196 -2.13 -11.53 5.06
CA VAL A 196 -3.58 -11.41 5.30
C VAL A 196 -4.06 -10.04 4.82
N GLU A 197 -5.16 -10.05 4.07
CA GLU A 197 -5.96 -8.87 3.74
C GLU A 197 -7.43 -9.22 3.80
N LEU A 198 -8.06 -8.94 4.94
CA LEU A 198 -9.44 -9.27 5.24
C LEU A 198 -10.29 -8.02 5.41
N SER A 199 -11.48 -8.06 4.84
CA SER A 199 -12.51 -7.04 5.03
C SER A 199 -13.87 -7.69 5.27
N LYS A 200 -14.66 -7.16 6.21
CA LYS A 200 -16.05 -7.52 6.48
C LYS A 200 -16.92 -6.28 6.71
N PRO A 201 -18.21 -6.31 6.29
CA PRO A 201 -18.94 -7.40 5.63
C PRO A 201 -18.34 -7.76 4.27
N ASP A 202 -18.57 -8.98 3.88
CA ASP A 202 -18.05 -9.58 2.66
C ASP A 202 -19.19 -10.00 1.70
N PHE A 203 -18.84 -10.68 0.65
CA PHE A 203 -19.73 -11.23 -0.36
C PHE A 203 -19.19 -12.58 -0.85
N ASP A 204 -20.05 -13.42 -1.43
CA ASP A 204 -19.61 -14.66 -2.10
C ASP A 204 -19.29 -14.36 -3.58
N PRO A 205 -18.02 -14.44 -4.02
CA PRO A 205 -17.66 -14.23 -5.41
C PRO A 205 -18.28 -15.27 -6.37
N ASN A 206 -18.64 -16.47 -5.88
CA ASN A 206 -19.31 -17.49 -6.70
C ASN A 206 -20.73 -17.08 -7.10
N THR A 207 -21.39 -16.23 -6.34
CA THR A 207 -22.79 -15.80 -6.58
C THR A 207 -22.92 -14.31 -6.90
N ILE A 208 -21.80 -13.63 -7.11
CA ILE A 208 -21.79 -12.17 -7.26
C ILE A 208 -22.58 -11.69 -8.47
N ALA A 209 -22.56 -12.44 -9.57
CA ALA A 209 -23.30 -12.08 -10.79
C ALA A 209 -24.82 -12.02 -10.53
N ASP A 210 -25.35 -12.95 -9.76
CA ASP A 210 -26.77 -13.04 -9.43
C ASP A 210 -27.20 -11.98 -8.40
N ASN A 211 -26.27 -11.57 -7.52
CA ASN A 211 -26.52 -10.65 -6.42
C ASN A 211 -26.04 -9.22 -6.69
N TRP A 212 -25.54 -8.93 -7.87
CA TRP A 212 -24.87 -7.68 -8.20
C TRP A 212 -25.67 -6.42 -7.87
N ASP A 213 -26.91 -6.36 -8.34
CA ASP A 213 -27.78 -5.20 -8.10
C ASP A 213 -28.06 -4.97 -6.61
N THR A 214 -28.19 -6.06 -5.85
CA THR A 214 -28.38 -6.00 -4.39
C THR A 214 -27.13 -5.47 -3.70
N LEU A 215 -25.94 -5.99 -4.06
CA LEU A 215 -24.67 -5.62 -3.44
C LEU A 215 -24.26 -4.17 -3.75
N VAL A 216 -24.49 -3.71 -4.99
CA VAL A 216 -24.16 -2.33 -5.39
C VAL A 216 -25.06 -1.30 -4.70
N ASN A 217 -26.33 -1.65 -4.46
CA ASN A 217 -27.30 -0.73 -3.83
C ASN A 217 -27.40 -0.90 -2.30
N ASP A 218 -26.62 -1.80 -1.70
CA ASP A 218 -26.60 -1.98 -0.25
C ASP A 218 -25.72 -0.91 0.45
N GLU A 219 -26.28 0.27 0.64
CA GLU A 219 -25.63 1.36 1.37
C GLU A 219 -25.45 1.04 2.87
N SER A 220 -26.26 0.12 3.43
CA SER A 220 -26.26 -0.19 4.86
C SER A 220 -25.03 -1.00 5.29
N ASN A 221 -24.59 -1.98 4.47
CA ASN A 221 -23.46 -2.84 4.76
C ASN A 221 -22.20 -2.45 4.00
N SER A 222 -22.36 -1.91 2.76
CA SER A 222 -21.23 -1.62 1.88
C SER A 222 -20.31 -2.84 1.73
N SER A 223 -20.91 -4.01 1.41
CA SER A 223 -20.18 -5.29 1.37
C SER A 223 -19.11 -5.36 0.28
N LEU A 224 -19.22 -4.55 -0.78
CA LEU A 224 -18.19 -4.44 -1.82
C LEU A 224 -16.99 -3.56 -1.42
N LEU A 225 -17.09 -2.82 -0.31
CA LEU A 225 -16.00 -1.96 0.16
C LEU A 225 -14.89 -2.81 0.79
N ASN A 226 -13.71 -2.80 0.19
CA ASN A 226 -12.52 -3.33 0.85
C ASN A 226 -12.07 -2.38 1.97
N ARG A 227 -12.46 -2.69 3.20
CA ARG A 227 -12.16 -1.87 4.39
C ARG A 227 -10.68 -1.84 4.74
N ALA A 228 -9.93 -2.85 4.35
CA ALA A 228 -8.49 -2.92 4.62
C ALA A 228 -7.73 -1.79 3.90
N THR A 229 -8.04 -1.57 2.63
CA THR A 229 -7.33 -0.61 1.76
C THR A 229 -8.12 0.69 1.53
N ASN A 230 -9.46 0.61 1.44
CA ASN A 230 -10.34 1.73 1.09
C ASN A 230 -11.17 2.26 2.26
N GLY A 231 -11.15 1.61 3.41
CA GLY A 231 -11.74 2.14 4.64
C GLY A 231 -11.02 3.42 5.08
N ALA A 232 -11.77 4.36 5.62
CA ALA A 232 -11.26 5.65 6.10
C ALA A 232 -11.81 5.91 7.50
N TYR A 233 -10.98 5.70 8.50
CA TYR A 233 -11.36 5.72 9.90
C TYR A 233 -10.52 6.69 10.71
N PRO A 234 -11.08 7.34 11.76
CA PRO A 234 -10.25 8.01 12.73
C PRO A 234 -9.28 6.98 13.36
N PRO A 235 -8.00 7.29 13.47
CA PRO A 235 -7.00 6.34 14.01
C PRO A 235 -7.12 6.12 15.52
N GLY A 236 -7.77 7.03 16.25
CA GLY A 236 -7.78 7.02 17.70
C GLY A 236 -6.37 6.98 18.29
N SER A 237 -6.23 6.37 19.45
CA SER A 237 -4.94 6.32 20.15
C SER A 237 -3.80 5.61 19.39
N THR A 238 -4.03 4.96 18.25
CA THR A 238 -2.93 4.46 17.42
C THR A 238 -2.13 5.61 16.81
N PHE A 239 -2.75 6.79 16.60
CA PHE A 239 -2.08 8.00 16.14
C PHE A 239 -1.02 8.54 17.12
N LYS A 240 -1.09 8.15 18.41
CA LYS A 240 -0.08 8.54 19.41
C LYS A 240 1.32 8.06 19.04
N VAL A 241 1.45 7.05 18.15
CA VAL A 241 2.74 6.66 17.54
C VAL A 241 3.33 7.82 16.72
N VAL A 242 2.47 8.50 15.93
CA VAL A 242 2.88 9.68 15.12
C VAL A 242 3.25 10.85 16.05
N THR A 243 2.42 11.12 17.05
CA THR A 243 2.64 12.19 18.03
C THR A 243 3.92 11.96 18.85
N ALA A 244 4.21 10.70 19.23
CA ALA A 244 5.43 10.34 19.94
C ALA A 244 6.68 10.52 19.07
N LEU A 245 6.59 10.14 17.80
CA LEU A 245 7.67 10.37 16.83
C LEU A 245 7.98 11.87 16.67
N ASP A 246 6.94 12.69 16.51
CA ASP A 246 7.08 14.13 16.37
C ASP A 246 7.67 14.78 17.63
N TYR A 247 7.23 14.34 18.82
CA TYR A 247 7.82 14.79 20.08
C TYR A 247 9.31 14.48 20.15
N PHE A 248 9.71 13.25 19.82
CA PHE A 248 11.10 12.86 19.81
C PHE A 248 11.93 13.66 18.80
N ARG A 249 11.42 13.88 17.59
CA ARG A 249 12.04 14.73 16.57
C ARG A 249 12.27 16.16 17.05
N THR A 250 11.28 16.71 17.74
CA THR A 250 11.29 18.10 18.21
C THR A 250 12.18 18.29 19.45
N LYS A 251 12.17 17.33 20.40
CA LYS A 251 12.85 17.45 21.69
C LYS A 251 14.20 16.70 21.75
N GLY A 252 14.43 15.74 20.87
CA GLY A 252 15.62 14.88 20.86
C GLY A 252 15.64 13.79 21.94
N THR A 253 14.72 13.83 22.90
CA THR A 253 14.60 12.87 24.01
C THR A 253 13.18 12.79 24.53
N LEU A 254 12.83 11.66 25.15
CA LEU A 254 11.60 11.49 25.95
C LEU A 254 11.82 11.75 27.45
N GLU A 255 13.07 11.81 27.85
CA GLU A 255 13.44 12.04 29.25
C GLU A 255 13.07 13.47 29.69
N GLY A 256 12.66 13.59 30.95
CA GLY A 256 12.24 14.87 31.52
C GLY A 256 10.79 15.26 31.22
N PHE A 257 10.07 14.49 30.38
CA PHE A 257 8.63 14.65 30.27
C PHE A 257 7.96 14.17 31.57
N SER A 258 7.09 14.99 32.11
CA SER A 258 6.37 14.71 33.35
C SER A 258 5.02 15.39 33.29
N TYR A 259 3.94 14.65 33.54
CA TYR A 259 2.58 15.12 33.47
C TYR A 259 1.72 14.54 34.60
N LEU A 260 1.00 15.38 35.33
CA LEU A 260 0.02 14.93 36.31
C LEU A 260 -1.37 14.80 35.65
N CYS A 261 -1.79 13.56 35.40
CA CYS A 261 -3.08 13.28 34.81
C CYS A 261 -4.18 13.22 35.87
N GLU A 262 -5.08 14.18 35.85
CA GLU A 262 -6.29 14.25 36.70
C GLU A 262 -7.55 13.75 35.97
N GLY A 263 -7.39 12.98 34.88
CA GLY A 263 -8.49 12.39 34.10
C GLY A 263 -8.95 13.27 32.93
N SER A 264 -8.53 14.55 32.88
CA SER A 264 -8.82 15.46 31.78
C SER A 264 -7.81 16.60 31.72
N ILE A 265 -7.79 17.30 30.59
CA ILE A 265 -7.09 18.57 30.38
C ILE A 265 -8.03 19.55 29.70
N THR A 266 -8.07 20.79 30.19
CA THR A 266 -8.79 21.88 29.55
C THR A 266 -7.84 22.99 29.16
N LYS A 267 -7.85 23.37 27.87
CA LYS A 267 -7.12 24.53 27.34
C LYS A 267 -8.09 25.38 26.54
N GLU A 268 -8.00 26.67 26.73
CA GLU A 268 -9.01 27.60 26.25
C GLU A 268 -10.39 27.09 26.69
N ASP A 269 -11.34 26.93 25.80
CA ASP A 269 -12.70 26.44 26.12
C ASP A 269 -12.92 24.96 25.74
N HIS A 270 -11.83 24.20 25.49
CA HIS A 270 -11.90 22.83 25.03
C HIS A 270 -11.28 21.83 26.03
N THR A 271 -12.06 20.78 26.34
CA THR A 271 -11.66 19.74 27.30
C THR A 271 -11.46 18.38 26.59
N ILE A 272 -10.27 17.79 26.74
CA ILE A 272 -9.98 16.41 26.39
C ILE A 272 -10.03 15.56 27.66
N ARG A 273 -10.78 14.45 27.63
CA ARG A 273 -10.88 13.49 28.74
C ARG A 273 -10.15 12.20 28.43
N CYS A 274 -9.57 11.61 29.44
CA CYS A 274 -9.13 10.22 29.36
C CYS A 274 -10.35 9.29 29.27
N TYR A 275 -10.17 8.11 28.65
CA TYR A 275 -11.27 7.17 28.48
C TYR A 275 -11.90 6.81 29.84
N GLY A 276 -13.23 6.87 29.88
CA GLY A 276 -13.98 6.66 31.14
C GLY A 276 -13.64 7.63 32.28
N GLY A 277 -12.95 8.75 31.99
CA GLY A 277 -12.53 9.72 33.03
C GLY A 277 -11.39 9.21 33.93
N THR A 278 -10.64 8.19 33.50
CA THR A 278 -9.56 7.57 34.27
C THR A 278 -8.48 8.58 34.66
N VAL A 279 -8.17 8.63 35.96
CA VAL A 279 -7.05 9.41 36.52
C VAL A 279 -5.82 8.53 36.57
N HIS A 280 -4.78 8.85 35.75
CA HIS A 280 -3.55 8.06 35.71
C HIS A 280 -2.52 8.51 36.76
N GLY A 281 -2.68 9.70 37.34
CA GLY A 281 -1.73 10.26 38.29
C GLY A 281 -0.46 10.80 37.61
N GLN A 282 0.68 10.64 38.28
CA GLN A 282 1.96 11.10 37.76
C GLN A 282 2.45 10.20 36.64
N GLU A 283 2.62 10.75 35.44
CA GLU A 283 3.06 10.05 34.25
C GLU A 283 4.39 10.61 33.72
N ASP A 284 5.30 9.73 33.34
CA ASP A 284 6.38 10.03 32.40
C ASP A 284 5.92 9.73 30.96
N PHE A 285 6.78 9.90 29.96
CA PHE A 285 6.39 9.67 28.56
C PHE A 285 6.05 8.18 28.30
N TYR A 286 6.78 7.27 28.93
CA TYR A 286 6.61 5.82 28.73
C TYR A 286 5.28 5.33 29.33
N SER A 287 4.98 5.73 30.57
CA SER A 287 3.73 5.39 31.24
C SER A 287 2.52 6.06 30.55
N ALA A 288 2.63 7.32 30.14
CA ALA A 288 1.58 8.01 29.39
C ALA A 288 1.26 7.33 28.05
N PHE A 289 2.27 6.81 27.35
CA PHE A 289 2.07 6.05 26.12
C PHE A 289 1.47 4.67 26.39
N ALA A 290 1.97 3.95 27.38
CA ALA A 290 1.51 2.59 27.77
C ALA A 290 0.05 2.61 28.24
N ASN A 291 -0.33 3.58 29.10
CA ASN A 291 -1.67 3.81 29.61
C ASN A 291 -2.58 4.48 28.58
N SER A 292 -2.03 4.89 27.43
CA SER A 292 -2.77 5.63 26.42
C SER A 292 -3.42 6.93 26.94
N CYS A 293 -2.75 7.67 27.84
CA CYS A 293 -3.26 8.86 28.49
C CYS A 293 -3.62 9.97 27.48
N ASN A 294 -4.92 10.29 27.35
CA ASN A 294 -5.36 11.30 26.39
C ASN A 294 -4.95 12.71 26.82
N SER A 295 -5.06 13.03 28.12
CA SER A 295 -4.70 14.37 28.61
C SER A 295 -3.20 14.67 28.44
N ALA A 296 -2.33 13.71 28.69
CA ALA A 296 -0.88 13.84 28.46
C ALA A 296 -0.57 14.06 26.96
N PHE A 297 -1.19 13.27 26.06
CA PHE A 297 -0.96 13.39 24.63
C PHE A 297 -1.62 14.62 24.00
N ALA A 298 -2.71 15.13 24.57
CA ALA A 298 -3.26 16.43 24.20
C ALA A 298 -2.31 17.58 24.57
N GLU A 299 -1.69 17.53 25.77
CA GLU A 299 -0.63 18.46 26.18
C GLU A 299 0.57 18.39 25.24
N ILE A 300 1.04 17.20 24.89
CA ILE A 300 2.14 17.01 23.93
C ILE A 300 1.77 17.62 22.59
N GLY A 301 0.55 17.40 22.10
CA GLY A 301 0.05 17.98 20.85
C GLY A 301 0.13 19.49 20.83
N ASP A 302 -0.34 20.14 21.91
CA ASP A 302 -0.28 21.59 22.05
C ASP A 302 1.17 22.12 22.08
N MET A 303 2.08 21.41 22.74
CA MET A 303 3.52 21.72 22.73
C MET A 303 4.14 21.65 21.34
N LEU A 304 3.68 20.72 20.47
CA LEU A 304 4.22 20.50 19.12
C LEU A 304 3.61 21.46 18.10
N GLY A 305 2.32 21.67 18.19
CA GLY A 305 1.55 22.48 17.24
C GLY A 305 1.26 21.78 15.92
N GLY A 306 0.28 22.33 15.18
CA GLY A 306 -0.23 21.69 13.97
C GLY A 306 0.75 21.59 12.82
N SER A 307 1.74 22.48 12.71
CA SER A 307 2.74 22.42 11.62
C SER A 307 3.72 21.26 11.79
N SER A 308 4.20 21.02 13.01
CA SER A 308 5.16 19.93 13.31
C SER A 308 4.49 18.59 13.11
N LEU A 309 3.29 18.40 13.69
CA LEU A 309 2.50 17.19 13.52
C LEU A 309 2.20 16.89 12.04
N LYS A 310 1.94 17.93 11.23
CA LYS A 310 1.71 17.77 9.79
C LYS A 310 2.95 17.25 9.07
N GLU A 311 4.11 17.83 9.34
CA GLU A 311 5.37 17.41 8.70
C GLU A 311 5.65 15.93 9.01
N THR A 312 5.56 15.54 10.29
CA THR A 312 5.75 14.15 10.71
C THR A 312 4.71 13.20 10.11
N ALA A 313 3.42 13.59 10.08
CA ALA A 313 2.37 12.79 9.45
C ALA A 313 2.61 12.63 7.93
N GLU A 314 3.04 13.68 7.24
CA GLU A 314 3.35 13.61 5.81
C GLU A 314 4.62 12.78 5.51
N ASP A 315 5.59 12.72 6.42
CA ASP A 315 6.73 11.81 6.32
C ASP A 315 6.30 10.35 6.43
N LEU A 316 5.28 10.08 7.21
CA LEU A 316 4.61 8.79 7.35
C LEU A 316 3.51 8.55 6.28
N LEU A 317 3.53 9.29 5.17
CA LEU A 317 2.69 9.15 3.98
C LEU A 317 1.23 9.60 4.12
N PHE A 318 0.81 10.28 5.19
CA PHE A 318 -0.47 10.97 5.17
C PHE A 318 -0.48 12.03 4.05
N ASN A 319 -1.61 12.24 3.41
CA ASN A 319 -1.77 13.12 2.23
C ASN A 319 -0.91 12.73 1.01
N LYS A 320 -0.14 11.65 1.07
CA LYS A 320 0.73 11.16 -0.02
C LYS A 320 0.21 9.84 -0.59
N SER A 321 0.77 9.45 -1.72
CA SER A 321 0.45 8.16 -2.33
C SER A 321 1.15 7.02 -1.57
N LEU A 322 0.43 5.92 -1.39
CA LEU A 322 0.96 4.67 -0.88
C LEU A 322 1.43 3.80 -2.06
N PRO A 323 2.36 2.88 -1.84
CA PRO A 323 2.82 1.94 -2.88
C PRO A 323 1.83 0.79 -3.09
N LEU A 324 0.59 1.12 -3.43
CA LEU A 324 -0.53 0.19 -3.62
C LEU A 324 -1.28 0.55 -4.90
N THR A 325 -1.91 -0.42 -5.53
CA THR A 325 -2.66 -0.23 -6.78
C THR A 325 -4.03 0.39 -6.53
N SER A 326 -4.78 -0.14 -5.55
CA SER A 326 -6.13 0.34 -5.20
C SER A 326 -6.23 0.62 -3.71
N TYR A 327 -6.40 1.89 -3.34
CA TYR A 327 -6.51 2.30 -1.94
C TYR A 327 -7.12 3.69 -1.82
N LYS A 328 -7.64 4.00 -0.65
CA LYS A 328 -8.04 5.36 -0.28
C LYS A 328 -6.88 6.07 0.43
N LYS A 329 -6.52 7.24 -0.08
CA LYS A 329 -5.47 8.07 0.53
C LYS A 329 -5.89 8.52 1.93
N SER A 330 -5.01 8.30 2.92
CA SER A 330 -5.20 8.82 4.27
C SER A 330 -5.04 10.33 4.33
N THR A 331 -5.84 10.99 5.15
CA THR A 331 -5.91 12.45 5.22
C THR A 331 -5.45 12.96 6.58
N PHE A 332 -4.70 14.06 6.56
CA PHE A 332 -4.30 14.82 7.72
C PHE A 332 -4.57 16.30 7.44
N THR A 333 -5.30 16.97 8.32
CA THR A 333 -5.87 18.29 8.03
C THR A 333 -5.25 19.46 8.80
N LEU A 334 -4.47 19.20 9.87
CA LEU A 334 -3.86 20.29 10.64
C LEU A 334 -2.92 21.16 9.81
N THR A 335 -2.84 22.41 10.21
CA THR A 335 -1.95 23.43 9.67
C THR A 335 -1.39 24.26 10.81
N GLY A 336 -0.43 25.16 10.53
CA GLY A 336 0.07 26.11 11.53
C GLY A 336 -0.97 27.17 12.00
N LYS A 337 -2.19 27.15 11.44
CA LYS A 337 -3.29 28.03 11.81
C LYS A 337 -4.43 27.30 12.53
N SER A 338 -4.30 26.00 12.74
CA SER A 338 -5.28 25.19 13.45
C SER A 338 -5.35 25.63 14.91
N SER A 339 -6.56 25.61 15.48
CA SER A 339 -6.81 25.95 16.88
C SER A 339 -6.15 24.96 17.83
N VAL A 340 -5.95 25.35 19.08
CA VAL A 340 -5.46 24.47 20.16
C VAL A 340 -6.35 23.23 20.28
N ALA A 341 -7.66 23.40 20.21
CA ALA A 341 -8.63 22.31 20.25
C ALA A 341 -8.41 21.27 19.14
N GLU A 342 -8.26 21.72 17.88
CA GLU A 342 -8.03 20.83 16.74
C GLU A 342 -6.69 20.08 16.88
N VAL A 343 -5.64 20.78 17.36
CA VAL A 343 -4.33 20.18 17.57
C VAL A 343 -4.40 19.12 18.68
N MET A 344 -5.00 19.42 19.82
CA MET A 344 -5.16 18.49 20.94
C MET A 344 -5.96 17.24 20.54
N GLN A 345 -7.08 17.41 19.81
CA GLN A 345 -7.89 16.30 19.32
C GLN A 345 -7.10 15.42 18.34
N THR A 346 -6.41 16.04 17.38
CA THR A 346 -5.65 15.29 16.37
C THR A 346 -4.45 14.55 16.98
N ALA A 347 -3.79 15.13 17.98
CA ALA A 347 -2.66 14.50 18.66
C ALA A 347 -3.02 13.18 19.36
N ILE A 348 -4.29 13.01 19.73
CA ILE A 348 -4.83 11.74 20.27
C ILE A 348 -5.53 10.88 19.22
N GLY A 349 -5.47 11.30 17.93
CA GLY A 349 -6.03 10.55 16.80
C GLY A 349 -7.54 10.75 16.58
N GLN A 350 -8.10 11.82 17.11
CA GLN A 350 -9.47 12.24 16.89
C GLN A 350 -9.55 13.39 15.86
N GLY A 351 -10.73 13.92 15.61
CA GLY A 351 -10.95 15.01 14.66
C GLY A 351 -11.03 14.53 13.21
N ASN A 352 -10.47 15.31 12.28
CA ASN A 352 -10.64 15.09 10.83
C ASN A 352 -9.55 14.23 10.18
N THR A 353 -8.66 13.61 10.97
CA THR A 353 -7.63 12.69 10.46
C THR A 353 -8.25 11.34 10.18
N LEU A 354 -8.09 10.84 8.95
CA LEU A 354 -8.61 9.53 8.54
C LEU A 354 -7.50 8.68 7.96
N VAL A 355 -7.51 7.39 8.30
CA VAL A 355 -6.51 6.41 7.90
C VAL A 355 -7.15 5.07 7.56
N SER A 356 -6.54 4.32 6.64
CA SER A 356 -6.92 2.93 6.38
C SER A 356 -6.12 1.95 7.27
N PRO A 357 -6.67 0.77 7.57
CA PRO A 357 -5.92 -0.30 8.27
C PRO A 357 -4.61 -0.65 7.59
N MET A 358 -4.61 -0.73 6.27
CA MET A 358 -3.42 -0.97 5.46
C MET A 358 -2.34 0.10 5.71
N HIS A 359 -2.70 1.39 5.74
CA HIS A 359 -1.71 2.44 5.99
C HIS A 359 -1.12 2.34 7.41
N MET A 360 -1.93 2.01 8.42
CA MET A 360 -1.43 1.79 9.77
C MET A 360 -0.52 0.55 9.85
N ALA A 361 -0.82 -0.51 9.08
CA ALA A 361 0.05 -1.67 8.95
C ALA A 361 1.40 -1.30 8.31
N LEU A 362 1.40 -0.46 7.26
CA LEU A 362 2.63 0.02 6.60
C LEU A 362 3.51 0.89 7.53
N ILE A 363 2.90 1.78 8.32
CA ILE A 363 3.64 2.55 9.34
C ILE A 363 4.25 1.62 10.38
N THR A 364 3.47 0.63 10.84
CA THR A 364 3.93 -0.37 11.81
C THR A 364 5.03 -1.26 11.24
N SER A 365 4.94 -1.63 9.94
CA SER A 365 5.99 -2.38 9.22
C SER A 365 7.30 -1.59 9.15
N ALA A 366 7.22 -0.28 8.89
CA ALA A 366 8.41 0.55 8.90
C ALA A 366 9.04 0.64 10.31
N ILE A 367 8.23 0.71 11.38
CA ILE A 367 8.74 0.68 12.76
C ILE A 367 9.44 -0.67 13.02
N ALA A 368 8.80 -1.78 12.71
CA ALA A 368 9.33 -3.13 12.89
C ALA A 368 10.62 -3.35 12.07
N ASN A 369 10.72 -2.76 10.88
CA ASN A 369 11.87 -2.91 9.97
C ASN A 369 12.88 -1.75 10.07
N GLY A 370 13.16 -1.25 11.27
CA GLY A 370 14.21 -0.26 11.52
C GLY A 370 14.03 1.06 10.76
N GLY A 371 12.80 1.46 10.49
CA GLY A 371 12.41 2.69 9.82
C GLY A 371 12.29 2.58 8.31
N GLU A 372 12.54 1.43 7.73
CA GLU A 372 12.48 1.19 6.28
C GLU A 372 11.17 0.51 5.89
N LEU A 373 10.38 1.16 5.03
CA LEU A 373 9.17 0.59 4.46
C LEU A 373 9.52 -0.19 3.19
N MET A 374 9.21 -1.48 3.18
CA MET A 374 9.23 -2.30 1.98
C MET A 374 7.96 -2.05 1.15
N LYS A 375 8.05 -2.18 -0.17
CA LYS A 375 6.87 -2.11 -1.05
C LYS A 375 6.00 -3.33 -0.79
N PRO A 376 4.75 -3.17 -0.34
CA PRO A 376 3.87 -4.31 -0.13
C PRO A 376 3.48 -4.96 -1.45
N TYR A 377 3.34 -6.28 -1.46
CA TYR A 377 2.93 -7.03 -2.65
C TYR A 377 2.14 -8.28 -2.30
N LEU A 378 1.28 -8.69 -3.25
CA LEU A 378 0.40 -9.85 -3.15
C LEU A 378 0.83 -11.00 -4.08
N ILE A 379 1.49 -10.70 -5.20
CA ILE A 379 1.93 -11.72 -6.17
C ILE A 379 3.37 -12.08 -5.87
N ASP A 380 3.59 -13.31 -5.38
CA ASP A 380 4.93 -13.85 -5.10
C ASP A 380 5.62 -14.32 -6.39
N SER A 381 4.89 -15.10 -7.17
CA SER A 381 5.41 -15.61 -8.43
C SER A 381 4.29 -15.97 -9.41
N VAL A 382 4.68 -16.17 -10.67
CA VAL A 382 3.82 -16.69 -11.73
C VAL A 382 4.47 -17.94 -12.29
N SER A 383 3.70 -19.01 -12.43
CA SER A 383 4.17 -20.25 -13.05
C SER A 383 3.27 -20.65 -14.22
N SER A 384 3.84 -21.29 -15.22
CA SER A 384 3.06 -21.91 -16.30
C SER A 384 2.14 -23.00 -15.74
N SER A 385 1.15 -23.41 -16.51
CA SER A 385 0.29 -24.56 -16.15
C SER A 385 1.06 -25.88 -15.97
N ASP A 386 2.25 -25.99 -16.58
CA ASP A 386 3.16 -27.12 -16.44
C ASP A 386 4.04 -27.03 -15.17
N GLY A 387 3.96 -25.93 -14.41
CA GLY A 387 4.68 -25.72 -13.15
C GLY A 387 6.07 -25.07 -13.30
N GLU A 388 6.44 -24.60 -14.49
CA GLU A 388 7.69 -23.84 -14.68
C GLU A 388 7.50 -22.41 -14.22
N THR A 389 8.45 -21.88 -13.43
CA THR A 389 8.42 -20.48 -12.96
C THR A 389 8.66 -19.53 -14.13
N VAL A 390 7.71 -18.65 -14.39
CA VAL A 390 7.74 -17.61 -15.43
C VAL A 390 8.28 -16.30 -14.89
N GLN A 391 7.84 -15.93 -13.68
CA GLN A 391 8.20 -14.68 -13.03
C GLN A 391 8.25 -14.87 -11.51
N THR A 392 9.17 -14.18 -10.84
CA THR A 392 9.25 -14.10 -9.37
C THR A 392 9.32 -12.63 -8.97
N THR A 393 8.59 -12.25 -7.92
CA THR A 393 8.65 -10.91 -7.34
C THR A 393 9.76 -10.86 -6.29
N GLU A 394 10.73 -9.97 -6.48
CA GLU A 394 11.77 -9.72 -5.49
C GLU A 394 11.34 -8.62 -4.52
N PRO A 395 11.62 -8.74 -3.21
CA PRO A 395 11.34 -7.69 -2.24
C PRO A 395 12.01 -6.37 -2.60
N GLU A 396 11.24 -5.30 -2.66
CA GLU A 396 11.69 -3.96 -3.04
C GLU A 396 11.55 -2.97 -1.87
N LYS A 397 12.60 -2.20 -1.62
CA LYS A 397 12.55 -1.08 -0.67
C LYS A 397 11.78 0.07 -1.29
N TYR A 398 10.74 0.52 -0.60
CA TYR A 398 9.97 1.67 -1.08
C TYR A 398 10.57 2.98 -0.59
N LYS A 399 10.67 3.15 0.74
CA LYS A 399 11.13 4.41 1.34
C LYS A 399 11.52 4.24 2.81
N ARG A 400 12.52 4.98 3.25
CA ARG A 400 12.78 5.16 4.68
C ARG A 400 11.83 6.21 5.25
N LEU A 401 10.97 5.83 6.19
CA LEU A 401 9.98 6.72 6.82
C LEU A 401 10.54 7.38 8.09
N MET A 402 11.49 6.72 8.76
CA MET A 402 12.11 7.20 9.99
C MET A 402 13.53 6.61 10.14
N THR A 403 14.33 7.18 11.01
CA THR A 403 15.65 6.64 11.34
C THR A 403 15.54 5.37 12.19
N VAL A 404 16.61 4.57 12.23
CA VAL A 404 16.69 3.37 13.08
C VAL A 404 16.46 3.71 14.56
N ASN A 405 17.01 4.85 15.03
CA ASN A 405 16.83 5.29 16.42
C ASN A 405 15.37 5.62 16.72
N GLU A 406 14.66 6.28 15.80
CA GLU A 406 13.24 6.59 15.92
C GLU A 406 12.39 5.30 15.94
N ALA A 407 12.68 4.36 15.05
CA ALA A 407 12.00 3.06 15.00
C ALA A 407 12.19 2.26 16.30
N ASN A 408 13.43 2.17 16.79
CA ASN A 408 13.74 1.49 18.05
C ASN A 408 13.06 2.14 19.26
N LEU A 409 12.99 3.47 19.26
CA LEU A 409 12.28 4.21 20.32
C LEU A 409 10.78 3.88 20.31
N LEU A 410 10.15 3.95 19.12
CA LEU A 410 8.73 3.59 18.98
C LEU A 410 8.48 2.14 19.33
N GLY A 411 9.35 1.21 18.92
CA GLY A 411 9.30 -0.19 19.30
C GLY A 411 9.33 -0.40 20.80
N LYS A 412 10.22 0.32 21.51
CA LYS A 412 10.29 0.29 22.98
C LYS A 412 9.01 0.81 23.63
N LEU A 413 8.44 1.91 23.12
CA LEU A 413 7.15 2.44 23.60
C LEU A 413 6.02 1.43 23.36
N MET A 414 5.94 0.85 22.17
CA MET A 414 4.92 -0.14 21.79
C MET A 414 5.04 -1.43 22.60
N LYS A 415 6.28 -1.87 22.91
CA LYS A 415 6.54 -3.00 23.82
C LYS A 415 5.97 -2.72 25.22
N GLY A 416 6.18 -1.51 25.74
CA GLY A 416 5.65 -1.08 27.04
C GLY A 416 4.12 -1.15 27.14
N VAL A 417 3.40 -0.94 26.02
CA VAL A 417 1.92 -1.10 25.97
C VAL A 417 1.49 -2.55 26.21
N VAL A 418 2.29 -3.50 25.74
CA VAL A 418 2.03 -4.94 25.93
C VAL A 418 2.49 -5.39 27.30
N GLU A 419 3.65 -4.94 27.77
CA GLU A 419 4.19 -5.36 29.08
C GLU A 419 3.37 -4.83 30.27
N ASN A 420 2.95 -3.55 30.21
CA ASN A 420 2.40 -2.84 31.36
C ASN A 420 1.14 -2.00 31.05
N GLY A 421 0.64 -2.05 29.82
CA GLY A 421 -0.40 -1.13 29.36
C GLY A 421 -1.65 -1.80 28.81
N THR A 422 -2.28 -1.12 27.88
CA THR A 422 -3.62 -1.44 27.35
C THR A 422 -3.68 -2.72 26.49
N ALA A 423 -2.54 -3.31 26.09
CA ALA A 423 -2.47 -4.56 25.33
C ALA A 423 -1.87 -5.72 26.16
N SER A 424 -1.92 -5.65 27.48
CA SER A 424 -1.31 -6.65 28.39
C SER A 424 -1.82 -8.08 28.20
N ALA A 425 -2.97 -8.29 27.58
CA ALA A 425 -3.47 -9.62 27.20
C ALA A 425 -2.57 -10.35 26.17
N LEU A 426 -1.65 -9.65 25.50
CA LEU A 426 -0.65 -10.23 24.59
C LEU A 426 0.68 -10.57 25.30
N ASN A 427 0.83 -10.19 26.58
CA ASN A 427 2.04 -10.46 27.34
C ASN A 427 2.11 -11.93 27.79
N GLY A 428 3.34 -12.47 27.93
CA GLY A 428 3.60 -13.80 28.45
C GLY A 428 3.34 -14.95 27.47
N ARG A 429 3.22 -14.69 26.19
CA ARG A 429 3.17 -15.71 25.12
C ARG A 429 4.58 -16.26 24.84
N GLY A 430 4.68 -17.33 24.04
CA GLY A 430 5.97 -17.92 23.66
C GLY A 430 6.80 -17.03 22.71
N TYR A 431 6.27 -15.88 22.33
CA TYR A 431 6.90 -14.85 21.51
C TYR A 431 6.64 -13.45 22.11
N THR A 432 7.46 -12.47 21.75
CA THR A 432 7.30 -11.08 22.21
C THR A 432 6.42 -10.28 21.25
N VAL A 433 5.64 -9.33 21.80
CA VAL A 433 4.79 -8.44 21.00
C VAL A 433 5.04 -6.98 21.40
N ALA A 434 5.05 -6.11 20.40
CA ALA A 434 4.97 -4.66 20.57
C ALA A 434 3.74 -4.14 19.84
N GLY A 435 2.96 -3.25 20.45
CA GLY A 435 1.73 -2.78 19.81
C GLY A 435 1.15 -1.54 20.45
N LYS A 436 0.09 -1.02 19.83
CA LYS A 436 -0.69 0.11 20.33
C LYS A 436 -2.16 -0.13 20.08
N THR A 437 -2.95 -0.03 21.13
CA THR A 437 -4.42 -0.04 21.06
C THR A 437 -4.97 1.33 20.70
N GLY A 438 -6.14 1.34 20.10
CA GLY A 438 -6.92 2.54 19.86
C GLY A 438 -8.40 2.33 20.13
N SER A 439 -9.05 3.36 20.59
CA SER A 439 -10.51 3.49 20.64
C SER A 439 -10.83 4.83 19.96
N ALA A 440 -11.43 4.77 18.79
CA ALA A 440 -11.71 5.96 18.00
C ALA A 440 -13.20 6.26 18.05
N GLU A 441 -13.57 7.27 18.82
CA GLU A 441 -14.96 7.76 18.90
C GLU A 441 -15.32 8.42 17.56
N PHE A 442 -16.50 8.10 17.03
CA PHE A 442 -16.98 8.60 15.74
C PHE A 442 -18.38 9.22 15.80
N ASP A 443 -19.08 9.09 16.92
CA ASP A 443 -20.37 9.72 17.14
C ASP A 443 -20.46 10.37 18.55
N GLU A 444 -21.48 11.22 18.73
CA GLU A 444 -21.74 11.93 19.99
C GLU A 444 -22.24 11.00 21.13
N ASN A 445 -22.60 9.74 20.81
CA ASN A 445 -23.09 8.77 21.79
C ASN A 445 -21.95 7.96 22.42
N GLY A 446 -20.69 8.22 22.03
CA GLY A 446 -19.50 7.53 22.54
C GLY A 446 -19.26 6.17 21.91
N SER A 447 -19.91 5.84 20.79
CA SER A 447 -19.59 4.67 20.00
C SER A 447 -18.18 4.79 19.45
N SER A 448 -17.40 3.72 19.54
CA SER A 448 -15.99 3.75 19.10
C SER A 448 -15.61 2.56 18.26
N HIS A 449 -14.72 2.81 17.30
CA HIS A 449 -14.01 1.76 16.57
C HIS A 449 -12.85 1.25 17.43
N SER A 450 -12.73 -0.07 17.51
CA SER A 450 -11.65 -0.75 18.20
C SER A 450 -10.46 -0.95 17.27
N TRP A 451 -9.27 -0.49 17.67
CA TRP A 451 -8.04 -0.61 16.90
C TRP A 451 -6.94 -1.35 17.64
N PHE A 452 -6.16 -2.10 16.92
CA PHE A 452 -4.84 -2.56 17.32
C PHE A 452 -3.88 -2.49 16.12
N ILE A 453 -2.67 -2.02 16.38
CA ILE A 453 -1.52 -2.14 15.49
C ILE A 453 -0.34 -2.68 16.28
N GLY A 454 0.40 -3.62 15.72
CA GLY A 454 1.54 -4.18 16.42
C GLY A 454 2.30 -5.19 15.57
N TYR A 455 3.36 -5.71 16.15
CA TYR A 455 4.21 -6.72 15.52
C TYR A 455 4.76 -7.69 16.56
N SER A 456 5.06 -8.89 16.12
CA SER A 456 5.64 -9.95 16.94
C SER A 456 7.14 -10.08 16.74
N ASN A 457 7.77 -10.82 17.68
CA ASN A 457 9.21 -11.07 17.73
C ASN A 457 10.02 -9.78 17.74
N VAL A 458 9.87 -8.97 18.81
CA VAL A 458 10.31 -7.57 18.90
C VAL A 458 11.79 -7.35 18.54
N ASP A 459 12.65 -8.32 18.83
CA ASP A 459 14.09 -8.24 18.56
C ASP A 459 14.46 -8.62 17.11
N ASP A 460 13.60 -9.39 16.43
CA ASP A 460 13.72 -9.78 15.00
C ASP A 460 12.32 -9.88 14.39
N PRO A 461 11.68 -8.75 14.09
CA PRO A 461 10.26 -8.69 13.72
C PRO A 461 9.93 -9.46 12.44
N ASP A 462 8.95 -10.36 12.53
CA ASP A 462 8.55 -11.28 11.47
C ASP A 462 7.08 -11.10 11.01
N LEU A 463 6.19 -10.61 11.88
CA LEU A 463 4.79 -10.41 11.54
C LEU A 463 4.25 -9.09 12.11
N VAL A 464 3.73 -8.24 11.24
CA VAL A 464 2.94 -7.04 11.59
C VAL A 464 1.46 -7.37 11.45
N VAL A 465 0.65 -6.92 12.41
CA VAL A 465 -0.81 -7.07 12.39
C VAL A 465 -1.47 -5.71 12.67
N ALA A 466 -2.42 -5.33 11.81
CA ALA A 466 -3.32 -4.21 12.03
C ALA A 466 -4.78 -4.70 12.01
N VAL A 467 -5.54 -4.36 13.03
CA VAL A 467 -6.94 -4.75 13.19
C VAL A 467 -7.79 -3.52 13.44
N ILE A 468 -8.91 -3.43 12.75
CA ILE A 468 -10.01 -2.53 13.09
C ILE A 468 -11.31 -3.32 13.23
N VAL A 469 -12.10 -2.97 14.25
CA VAL A 469 -13.48 -3.46 14.42
C VAL A 469 -14.40 -2.26 14.53
N GLU A 470 -15.29 -2.11 13.56
CA GLU A 470 -16.30 -1.04 13.59
C GLU A 470 -17.24 -1.26 14.79
N ASN A 471 -17.51 -0.20 15.56
CA ASN A 471 -18.35 -0.27 16.76
C ASN A 471 -17.91 -1.33 17.79
N GLY A 472 -16.59 -1.61 17.82
CA GLY A 472 -16.01 -2.69 18.64
C GLY A 472 -15.69 -2.29 20.08
N GLY A 473 -15.99 -1.06 20.50
CA GLY A 473 -15.63 -0.56 21.84
C GLY A 473 -14.14 -0.25 21.94
N THR A 474 -13.48 -0.72 23.01
CA THR A 474 -12.06 -0.47 23.22
C THR A 474 -11.16 -1.39 22.40
N GLY A 475 -9.95 -0.92 22.12
CA GLY A 475 -8.94 -1.72 21.41
C GLY A 475 -8.59 -3.02 22.16
N SER A 476 -8.56 -2.96 23.49
CA SER A 476 -8.28 -4.11 24.35
C SER A 476 -9.38 -5.17 24.34
N GLU A 477 -10.65 -4.78 24.12
CA GLU A 477 -11.79 -5.70 24.19
C GLU A 477 -12.04 -6.45 22.87
N ALA A 478 -11.81 -5.82 21.71
CA ALA A 478 -12.12 -6.45 20.43
C ALA A 478 -10.88 -6.68 19.55
N ALA A 479 -10.07 -5.64 19.28
CA ALA A 479 -8.97 -5.75 18.31
C ALA A 479 -7.77 -6.57 18.87
N VAL A 480 -7.42 -6.42 20.15
CA VAL A 480 -6.32 -7.16 20.78
C VAL A 480 -6.55 -8.67 20.78
N PRO A 481 -7.72 -9.21 21.16
CA PRO A 481 -7.97 -10.65 21.07
C PRO A 481 -7.88 -11.21 19.66
N ILE A 482 -8.33 -10.45 18.65
CA ILE A 482 -8.21 -10.86 17.23
C ILE A 482 -6.75 -10.93 16.82
N ALA A 483 -5.97 -9.86 17.10
CA ALA A 483 -4.54 -9.85 16.81
C ALA A 483 -3.81 -11.00 17.51
N GLY A 484 -4.18 -11.31 18.77
CA GLY A 484 -3.63 -12.42 19.53
C GLY A 484 -3.83 -13.77 18.87
N GLN A 485 -5.02 -14.05 18.31
CA GLN A 485 -5.29 -15.29 17.59
C GLN A 485 -4.45 -15.39 16.31
N ILE A 486 -4.23 -14.28 15.60
CA ILE A 486 -3.42 -14.26 14.38
C ILE A 486 -1.94 -14.52 14.70
N PHE A 487 -1.40 -13.87 15.76
CA PHE A 487 -0.04 -14.16 16.22
C PHE A 487 0.11 -15.62 16.69
N ASP A 488 -0.85 -16.14 17.43
CA ASP A 488 -0.83 -17.54 17.87
C ASP A 488 -0.83 -18.51 16.68
N ALA A 489 -1.70 -18.29 15.68
CA ALA A 489 -1.74 -19.11 14.48
C ALA A 489 -0.42 -19.06 13.69
N TYR A 490 0.21 -17.90 13.63
CA TYR A 490 1.50 -17.75 12.95
C TYR A 490 2.62 -18.57 13.59
N TYR A 491 2.63 -18.71 14.92
CA TYR A 491 3.71 -19.40 15.65
C TYR A 491 3.42 -20.84 16.03
N TYR A 492 2.15 -21.24 16.13
CA TYR A 492 1.80 -22.55 16.70
C TYR A 492 1.06 -23.47 15.74
N ASP A 493 0.45 -22.94 14.66
CA ASP A 493 -0.32 -23.73 13.73
C ASP A 493 0.45 -23.99 12.41
N ASN A 494 1.68 -23.48 12.29
CA ASN A 494 2.57 -23.67 11.13
C ASN A 494 3.61 -24.76 11.38
#